data_1f01a695966c4760994f1964fa080e5f
#
_entry.id   1f01a695966c4760994f1964fa080e5f
#
_cell.length_a   1.000
_cell.length_b   1.000
_cell.length_c   1.000
_cell.angle_alpha   90.00
_cell.angle_beta   90.00
_cell.angle_gamma   90.00
#
_symmetry.space_group_name_H-M   'P 1'
#
loop_
_entity.id
_entity.type
_entity.pdbx_description
1 polymer ?
#
loop_
_entity_poly.entity_id
_entity_poly.type
_entity_poly.pdbx_seq_one_letter_code
_entity_poly.pdbx_strand_id
1 'polypeptide(L)'
;MLFRSIAFPRSRYDMVRCGLGLYGYVPSRAVADAFAEQAGGERLHPAMALKARVVAVRTLPAGERPSYGRLRPLPARSLVATVPIGYADGVPRSLFAGGYEVLIGGVRRPLAGAVTMDQLVVDCGDDESVRPGDEVVLLGRQGNEEITADDWAAMAGTISYEVVCGVGPRMPRIVLNRPDVPGG
;
A
#
# COMPACT_ATOMS: atom_id res chain seq x y z
N MET A 1 6.35 16.36 -18.68
CA MET A 1 5.67 15.07 -18.38
C MET A 1 6.72 13.97 -18.47
N LEU A 2 7.11 13.39 -17.35
CA LEU A 2 8.28 12.49 -17.20
C LEU A 2 8.26 11.31 -18.17
N PHE A 3 7.11 10.66 -18.37
CA PHE A 3 7.03 9.45 -19.20
C PHE A 3 7.31 9.68 -20.67
N ARG A 4 6.89 10.84 -21.22
CA ARG A 4 7.30 11.24 -22.56
C ARG A 4 8.81 11.44 -22.64
N SER A 5 9.42 11.99 -21.59
CA SER A 5 10.86 12.21 -21.49
C SER A 5 11.66 10.92 -21.29
N ILE A 6 11.05 9.88 -20.72
CA ILE A 6 11.64 8.54 -20.67
C ILE A 6 11.63 7.91 -22.06
N ALA A 7 10.45 7.79 -22.67
CA ALA A 7 10.30 7.14 -23.97
C ALA A 7 10.97 7.90 -25.13
N PHE A 8 11.07 9.23 -25.02
CA PHE A 8 11.62 10.11 -26.06
C PHE A 8 12.65 11.09 -25.46
N PRO A 9 13.93 10.71 -25.32
CA PRO A 9 14.97 11.53 -24.69
C PRO A 9 15.06 12.95 -25.25
N ARG A 10 14.85 13.13 -26.56
CA ARG A 10 14.87 14.46 -27.22
C ARG A 10 13.79 15.41 -26.69
N SER A 11 12.76 14.92 -26.00
CA SER A 11 11.70 15.74 -25.40
C SER A 11 12.05 16.27 -24.00
N ARG A 12 13.26 16.02 -23.51
CA ARG A 12 13.70 16.45 -22.16
C ARG A 12 13.95 17.94 -22.08
N TYR A 13 14.43 18.56 -23.21
CA TYR A 13 14.84 19.96 -23.24
C TYR A 13 15.70 20.32 -22.03
N ASP A 14 15.49 21.51 -21.44
CA ASP A 14 16.25 22.00 -20.29
C ASP A 14 15.62 21.60 -18.95
N MET A 15 14.37 21.12 -18.95
CA MET A 15 13.63 20.80 -17.73
C MET A 15 12.59 19.70 -17.95
N VAL A 16 12.48 18.81 -16.96
CA VAL A 16 11.40 17.81 -16.88
C VAL A 16 10.63 17.97 -15.58
N ARG A 17 9.32 17.72 -15.63
CA ARG A 17 8.48 17.60 -14.43
C ARG A 17 8.35 16.14 -14.07
N CYS A 18 9.03 15.74 -13.00
CA CYS A 18 8.91 14.39 -12.45
C CYS A 18 7.62 14.29 -11.65
N GLY A 19 6.85 13.25 -11.89
CA GLY A 19 5.65 12.92 -11.14
C GLY A 19 5.77 11.52 -10.55
N LEU A 20 4.88 10.63 -10.95
CA LEU A 20 4.78 9.25 -10.45
C LEU A 20 6.11 8.48 -10.51
N GLY A 21 6.97 8.78 -11.49
CA GLY A 21 8.31 8.18 -11.59
C GLY A 21 9.20 8.40 -10.38
N LEU A 22 9.00 9.49 -9.60
CA LEU A 22 9.69 9.71 -8.31
C LEU A 22 9.25 8.72 -7.24
N TYR A 23 8.01 8.21 -7.35
CA TYR A 23 7.49 7.17 -6.47
C TYR A 23 7.83 5.76 -6.96
N GLY A 24 8.57 5.62 -8.06
CA GLY A 24 8.98 4.32 -8.59
C GLY A 24 7.94 3.62 -9.46
N TYR A 25 6.90 4.31 -9.91
CA TYR A 25 5.84 3.75 -10.74
C TYR A 25 5.86 4.32 -12.16
N VAL A 26 5.31 3.57 -13.11
CA VAL A 26 5.15 3.97 -14.51
C VAL A 26 3.71 3.78 -14.97
N PRO A 27 3.20 4.57 -15.93
CA PRO A 27 1.80 4.52 -16.35
C PRO A 27 1.45 3.31 -17.20
N SER A 28 2.43 2.61 -17.75
CA SER A 28 2.22 1.45 -18.60
C SER A 28 3.47 0.60 -18.75
N ARG A 29 3.27 -0.67 -19.12
CA ARG A 29 4.36 -1.60 -19.41
C ARG A 29 5.27 -1.08 -20.51
N ALA A 30 4.74 -0.47 -21.56
CA ALA A 30 5.55 0.09 -22.65
C ALA A 30 6.53 1.17 -22.17
N VAL A 31 6.13 2.00 -21.18
CA VAL A 31 7.04 2.98 -20.57
C VAL A 31 8.06 2.30 -19.65
N ALA A 32 7.68 1.23 -18.94
CA ALA A 32 8.61 0.45 -18.14
C ALA A 32 9.71 -0.18 -19.00
N ASP A 33 9.32 -0.77 -20.12
CA ASP A 33 10.23 -1.44 -21.05
C ASP A 33 11.19 -0.41 -21.70
N ALA A 34 10.66 0.75 -22.13
CA ALA A 34 11.48 1.83 -22.68
C ALA A 34 12.44 2.44 -21.63
N PHE A 35 12.05 2.47 -20.35
CA PHE A 35 12.95 2.89 -19.27
C PHE A 35 14.06 1.86 -19.07
N ALA A 36 13.72 0.58 -18.96
CA ALA A 36 14.68 -0.50 -18.74
C ALA A 36 15.71 -0.57 -19.87
N GLU A 37 15.27 -0.41 -21.14
CA GLU A 37 16.17 -0.37 -22.30
C GLU A 37 17.20 0.77 -22.20
N GLN A 38 16.78 1.97 -21.77
CA GLN A 38 17.66 3.13 -21.64
C GLN A 38 18.52 3.10 -20.37
N ALA A 39 18.09 2.39 -19.34
CA ALA A 39 18.75 2.27 -18.04
C ALA A 39 19.59 0.99 -17.90
N GLY A 40 19.95 0.32 -19.01
CA GLY A 40 20.79 -0.88 -18.96
C GLY A 40 20.12 -2.09 -18.30
N GLY A 41 18.79 -2.17 -18.35
CA GLY A 41 18.00 -3.25 -17.75
C GLY A 41 17.47 -2.94 -16.34
N GLU A 42 17.84 -1.80 -15.77
CA GLU A 42 17.32 -1.36 -14.46
C GLU A 42 15.82 -1.06 -14.53
N ARG A 43 15.14 -1.23 -13.41
CA ARG A 43 13.72 -0.91 -13.25
C ARG A 43 13.52 0.10 -12.13
N LEU A 44 12.43 0.86 -12.21
CA LEU A 44 12.00 1.68 -11.09
C LEU A 44 11.47 0.78 -9.97
N HIS A 45 11.75 1.19 -8.73
CA HIS A 45 11.28 0.50 -7.54
C HIS A 45 10.38 1.44 -6.73
N PRO A 46 9.26 0.95 -6.16
CA PRO A 46 8.42 1.74 -5.28
C PRO A 46 9.23 2.39 -4.16
N ALA A 47 9.16 3.73 -4.08
CA ALA A 47 9.88 4.53 -3.10
C ALA A 47 9.04 4.83 -1.84
N MET A 48 7.74 4.52 -1.86
CA MET A 48 6.82 4.78 -0.77
C MET A 48 6.31 3.46 -0.17
N ALA A 49 6.36 3.36 1.15
CA ALA A 49 5.66 2.35 1.91
C ALA A 49 4.67 3.00 2.88
N LEU A 50 3.47 2.42 3.03
CA LEU A 50 2.50 2.80 4.05
C LEU A 50 2.42 1.67 5.08
N LYS A 51 2.78 2.00 6.31
CA LYS A 51 2.89 1.04 7.40
C LYS A 51 2.11 1.51 8.61
N ALA A 52 1.62 0.54 9.38
CA ALA A 52 0.98 0.76 10.66
C ALA A 52 1.43 -0.32 11.65
N ARG A 53 0.83 -0.36 12.83
CA ARG A 53 1.04 -1.43 13.82
C ARG A 53 -0.28 -1.96 14.32
N VAL A 54 -0.32 -3.24 14.62
CA VAL A 54 -1.45 -3.85 15.34
C VAL A 54 -1.57 -3.17 16.70
N VAL A 55 -2.77 -2.72 17.08
CA VAL A 55 -3.03 -2.12 18.40
C VAL A 55 -3.78 -3.04 19.32
N ALA A 56 -4.55 -3.97 18.78
CA ALA A 56 -5.29 -4.95 19.57
C ALA A 56 -5.52 -6.23 18.74
N VAL A 57 -5.62 -7.35 19.42
CA VAL A 57 -6.04 -8.62 18.84
C VAL A 57 -7.19 -9.22 19.64
N ARG A 58 -8.09 -9.90 18.96
CA ARG A 58 -9.24 -10.58 19.60
C ARG A 58 -9.60 -11.83 18.81
N THR A 59 -9.85 -12.92 19.49
CA THR A 59 -10.42 -14.11 18.87
C THR A 59 -11.93 -13.96 18.74
N LEU A 60 -12.47 -14.18 17.55
CA LEU A 60 -13.90 -14.15 17.23
C LEU A 60 -14.35 -15.51 16.68
N PRO A 61 -15.60 -15.94 16.97
CA PRO A 61 -16.11 -17.20 16.46
C PRO A 61 -16.40 -17.14 14.95
N ALA A 62 -16.53 -18.30 14.34
CA ALA A 62 -17.03 -18.44 12.96
C ALA A 62 -18.39 -17.73 12.81
N GLY A 63 -18.62 -17.12 11.65
CA GLY A 63 -19.84 -16.39 11.35
C GLY A 63 -19.94 -14.98 11.93
N GLU A 64 -19.05 -14.59 12.88
CA GLU A 64 -19.01 -13.20 13.38
C GLU A 64 -18.67 -12.25 12.21
N ARG A 65 -19.23 -11.03 12.28
CA ARG A 65 -19.13 -10.04 11.20
C ARG A 65 -18.56 -8.73 11.74
N PRO A 66 -17.22 -8.59 11.80
CA PRO A 66 -16.57 -7.39 12.31
C PRO A 66 -16.82 -6.17 11.44
N SER A 67 -16.66 -4.98 12.04
CA SER A 67 -16.75 -3.67 11.40
C SER A 67 -18.18 -3.27 10.98
N TYR A 68 -18.29 -2.06 10.42
CA TYR A 68 -19.56 -1.48 9.99
C TYR A 68 -20.22 -2.25 8.84
N GLY A 69 -21.54 -2.28 8.87
CA GLY A 69 -22.35 -2.94 7.85
C GLY A 69 -22.34 -4.46 7.94
N ARG A 70 -21.52 -5.06 8.82
CA ARG A 70 -21.45 -6.53 9.01
C ARG A 70 -21.36 -7.30 7.70
N LEU A 71 -20.53 -6.82 6.76
CA LEU A 71 -20.58 -7.21 5.35
C LEU A 71 -20.01 -8.61 5.10
N ARG A 72 -19.00 -9.03 5.87
CA ARG A 72 -18.31 -10.31 5.67
C ARG A 72 -18.33 -11.15 6.95
N PRO A 73 -18.88 -12.38 6.91
CA PRO A 73 -18.72 -13.31 8.02
C PRO A 73 -17.31 -13.89 8.02
N LEU A 74 -16.76 -14.11 9.21
CA LEU A 74 -15.53 -14.89 9.36
C LEU A 74 -15.80 -16.35 8.96
N PRO A 75 -14.95 -16.95 8.11
CA PRO A 75 -15.19 -18.32 7.62
C PRO A 75 -15.00 -19.39 8.70
N ALA A 76 -14.16 -19.08 9.69
CA ALA A 76 -13.86 -19.94 10.83
C ALA A 76 -13.66 -19.09 12.10
N ARG A 77 -13.40 -19.74 13.25
CA ARG A 77 -12.87 -19.05 14.42
C ARG A 77 -11.52 -18.43 14.04
N SER A 78 -11.39 -17.13 14.20
CA SER A 78 -10.22 -16.38 13.73
C SER A 78 -9.71 -15.42 14.79
N LEU A 79 -8.37 -15.26 14.83
CA LEU A 79 -7.75 -14.12 15.46
C LEU A 79 -7.95 -12.90 14.54
N VAL A 80 -8.47 -11.82 15.10
CA VAL A 80 -8.74 -10.58 14.37
C VAL A 80 -7.87 -9.47 14.95
N ALA A 81 -7.08 -8.82 14.09
CA ALA A 81 -6.21 -7.71 14.45
C ALA A 81 -6.86 -6.37 14.12
N THR A 82 -6.77 -5.41 15.03
CA THR A 82 -7.16 -4.01 14.81
C THR A 82 -5.93 -3.18 14.47
N VAL A 83 -6.02 -2.40 13.40
CA VAL A 83 -4.96 -1.52 12.88
C VAL A 83 -5.49 -0.10 12.84
N PRO A 84 -4.82 0.89 13.47
CA PRO A 84 -5.32 2.26 13.62
C PRO A 84 -5.00 3.12 12.38
N ILE A 85 -5.55 2.74 11.23
CA ILE A 85 -5.45 3.45 9.97
C ILE A 85 -6.73 3.20 9.16
N GLY A 86 -7.25 4.23 8.50
CA GLY A 86 -8.48 4.14 7.74
C GLY A 86 -8.57 5.12 6.58
N TYR A 87 -9.79 5.42 6.11
CA TYR A 87 -9.95 6.28 4.95
C TYR A 87 -9.61 7.75 5.20
N ALA A 88 -9.61 8.23 6.44
CA ALA A 88 -9.11 9.56 6.79
C ALA A 88 -7.59 9.69 6.63
N ASP A 89 -6.88 8.57 6.53
CA ASP A 89 -5.44 8.49 6.35
C ASP A 89 -5.03 8.24 4.90
N GLY A 90 -6.02 7.96 4.03
CA GLY A 90 -5.81 7.72 2.61
C GLY A 90 -6.00 6.26 2.17
N VAL A 91 -6.56 5.39 3.03
CA VAL A 91 -6.93 4.01 2.64
C VAL A 91 -8.32 4.01 2.01
N PRO A 92 -8.48 3.83 0.70
CA PRO A 92 -9.78 3.91 0.06
C PRO A 92 -10.78 2.91 0.64
N ARG A 93 -11.99 3.37 0.97
CA ARG A 93 -13.03 2.49 1.52
C ARG A 93 -13.46 1.40 0.54
N SER A 94 -13.34 1.68 -0.76
CA SER A 94 -13.63 0.74 -1.85
C SER A 94 -12.74 -0.50 -1.86
N LEU A 95 -11.55 -0.45 -1.27
CA LEU A 95 -10.61 -1.58 -1.23
C LEU A 95 -11.21 -2.82 -0.59
N PHE A 96 -12.09 -2.68 0.41
CA PHE A 96 -12.74 -3.83 1.03
C PHE A 96 -13.56 -4.65 0.02
N ALA A 97 -14.29 -4.00 -0.88
CA ALA A 97 -15.08 -4.67 -1.90
C ALA A 97 -14.19 -5.40 -2.93
N GLY A 98 -12.98 -4.92 -3.16
CA GLY A 98 -11.97 -5.54 -4.02
C GLY A 98 -11.21 -6.71 -3.41
N GLY A 99 -11.51 -7.11 -2.18
CA GLY A 99 -10.82 -8.20 -1.50
C GLY A 99 -9.41 -7.84 -1.01
N TYR A 100 -9.22 -6.58 -0.62
CA TYR A 100 -7.93 -6.06 -0.17
C TYR A 100 -7.34 -6.84 1.01
N GLU A 101 -6.03 -6.99 0.96
CA GLU A 101 -5.21 -7.64 1.97
C GLU A 101 -4.13 -6.67 2.50
N VAL A 102 -3.61 -6.97 3.67
CA VAL A 102 -2.42 -6.34 4.24
C VAL A 102 -1.38 -7.40 4.53
N LEU A 103 -0.12 -7.00 4.77
CA LEU A 103 0.92 -7.92 5.20
C LEU A 103 1.13 -7.79 6.71
N ILE A 104 1.14 -8.92 7.41
CA ILE A 104 1.55 -9.02 8.82
C ILE A 104 2.41 -10.28 8.94
N GLY A 105 3.67 -10.11 9.41
CA GLY A 105 4.61 -11.21 9.51
C GLY A 105 5.03 -11.80 8.15
N GLY A 106 4.97 -11.01 7.07
CA GLY A 106 5.28 -11.46 5.71
C GLY A 106 4.17 -12.30 5.06
N VAL A 107 2.98 -12.34 5.65
CA VAL A 107 1.82 -13.11 5.16
C VAL A 107 0.70 -12.15 4.76
N ARG A 108 0.07 -12.40 3.61
CA ARG A 108 -1.13 -11.70 3.14
C ARG A 108 -2.34 -12.07 3.99
N ARG A 109 -3.03 -11.06 4.51
CA ARG A 109 -4.19 -11.23 5.38
C ARG A 109 -5.33 -10.36 4.92
N PRO A 110 -6.52 -10.92 4.69
CA PRO A 110 -7.65 -10.18 4.19
C PRO A 110 -8.24 -9.26 5.28
N LEU A 111 -8.88 -8.18 4.85
CA LEU A 111 -9.71 -7.40 5.76
C LEU A 111 -10.91 -8.23 6.23
N ALA A 112 -11.15 -8.22 7.53
CA ALA A 112 -12.30 -8.89 8.14
C ALA A 112 -13.62 -8.13 7.93
N GLY A 113 -13.54 -6.83 7.59
CA GLY A 113 -14.72 -5.98 7.38
C GLY A 113 -14.37 -4.65 6.73
N ALA A 114 -15.37 -3.80 6.56
CA ALA A 114 -15.24 -2.51 5.89
C ALA A 114 -14.15 -1.63 6.51
N VAL A 115 -13.43 -0.91 5.66
CA VAL A 115 -12.52 0.17 6.08
C VAL A 115 -13.35 1.25 6.77
N THR A 116 -12.95 1.64 7.98
CA THR A 116 -13.57 2.73 8.73
C THR A 116 -12.76 4.01 8.62
N MET A 117 -13.20 5.08 9.27
CA MET A 117 -12.50 6.35 9.23
C MET A 117 -11.04 6.25 9.69
N ASP A 118 -10.82 5.56 10.81
CA ASP A 118 -9.55 5.56 11.52
C ASP A 118 -9.01 4.14 11.80
N GLN A 119 -9.68 3.08 11.33
CA GLN A 119 -9.30 1.71 11.65
C GLN A 119 -9.60 0.71 10.53
N LEU A 120 -8.76 -0.32 10.47
CA LEU A 120 -8.96 -1.56 9.75
C LEU A 120 -9.10 -2.71 10.73
N VAL A 121 -9.84 -3.72 10.33
CA VAL A 121 -9.93 -5.00 11.03
C VAL A 121 -9.45 -6.09 10.08
N VAL A 122 -8.44 -6.85 10.47
CA VAL A 122 -7.73 -7.83 9.65
C VAL A 122 -8.01 -9.23 10.18
N ASP A 123 -8.36 -10.14 9.28
CA ASP A 123 -8.57 -11.55 9.59
C ASP A 123 -7.21 -12.28 9.54
N CYS A 124 -6.71 -12.69 10.69
CA CYS A 124 -5.45 -13.43 10.81
C CYS A 124 -5.64 -14.96 10.85
N GLY A 125 -6.89 -15.43 10.70
CA GLY A 125 -7.18 -16.86 10.75
C GLY A 125 -6.86 -17.47 12.11
N ASP A 126 -6.21 -18.62 12.09
CA ASP A 126 -5.77 -19.36 13.27
C ASP A 126 -4.34 -18.99 13.73
N ASP A 127 -3.71 -17.99 13.11
CA ASP A 127 -2.37 -17.58 13.46
C ASP A 127 -2.36 -16.78 14.78
N GLU A 128 -2.17 -17.50 15.86
CA GLU A 128 -2.05 -16.92 17.20
C GLU A 128 -0.69 -16.25 17.45
N SER A 129 0.23 -16.16 16.49
CA SER A 129 1.51 -15.46 16.66
C SER A 129 1.38 -13.95 16.56
N VAL A 130 0.36 -13.43 15.88
CA VAL A 130 0.12 -11.99 15.71
C VAL A 130 -0.18 -11.30 17.05
N ARG A 131 0.52 -10.21 17.33
CA ARG A 131 0.48 -9.49 18.61
C ARG A 131 0.30 -7.98 18.40
N PRO A 132 -0.21 -7.25 19.43
CA PRO A 132 -0.09 -5.80 19.46
C PRO A 132 1.38 -5.37 19.33
N GLY A 133 1.64 -4.38 18.47
CA GLY A 133 2.98 -3.90 18.13
C GLY A 133 3.53 -4.45 16.82
N ASP A 134 3.01 -5.54 16.29
CA ASP A 134 3.45 -6.09 15.02
C ASP A 134 3.26 -5.11 13.87
N GLU A 135 4.24 -5.06 12.97
CA GLU A 135 4.18 -4.22 11.79
C GLU A 135 3.13 -4.74 10.80
N VAL A 136 2.30 -3.82 10.32
CA VAL A 136 1.34 -4.04 9.25
C VAL A 136 1.77 -3.24 8.04
N VAL A 137 1.97 -3.87 6.90
CA VAL A 137 2.28 -3.20 5.64
C VAL A 137 1.04 -3.15 4.78
N LEU A 138 0.60 -1.93 4.48
CA LEU A 138 -0.54 -1.65 3.61
C LEU A 138 -0.08 -1.42 2.16
N LEU A 139 1.02 -0.68 1.98
CA LEU A 139 1.76 -0.54 0.73
C LEU A 139 3.23 -0.81 1.01
N GLY A 140 3.90 -1.53 0.13
CA GLY A 140 5.33 -1.85 0.24
C GLY A 140 5.59 -3.33 0.48
N ARG A 141 6.79 -3.62 0.97
CA ARG A 141 7.29 -4.98 1.16
C ARG A 141 7.37 -5.41 2.61
N GLN A 142 7.10 -6.70 2.84
CA GLN A 142 7.39 -7.39 4.09
C GLN A 142 7.80 -8.83 3.78
N GLY A 143 9.05 -9.17 4.04
CA GLY A 143 9.61 -10.44 3.61
C GLY A 143 9.65 -10.56 2.07
N ASN A 144 9.09 -11.63 1.54
CA ASN A 144 9.01 -11.87 0.09
C ASN A 144 7.73 -11.32 -0.55
N GLU A 145 6.79 -10.85 0.25
CA GLU A 145 5.52 -10.30 -0.22
C GLU A 145 5.59 -8.78 -0.44
N GLU A 146 4.83 -8.32 -1.42
CA GLU A 146 4.71 -6.90 -1.76
C GLU A 146 3.26 -6.54 -2.10
N ILE A 147 2.83 -5.36 -1.67
CA ILE A 147 1.57 -4.73 -2.07
C ILE A 147 1.92 -3.38 -2.67
N THR A 148 1.53 -3.15 -3.92
CA THR A 148 1.88 -1.96 -4.68
C THR A 148 0.72 -0.96 -4.78
N ALA A 149 1.01 0.29 -5.17
CA ALA A 149 -0.04 1.25 -5.49
C ALA A 149 -0.82 0.86 -6.75
N ASP A 150 -0.24 0.06 -7.64
CA ASP A 150 -0.94 -0.48 -8.81
C ASP A 150 -1.97 -1.55 -8.39
N ASP A 151 -1.66 -2.37 -7.38
CA ASP A 151 -2.62 -3.33 -6.80
C ASP A 151 -3.82 -2.59 -6.20
N TRP A 152 -3.57 -1.54 -5.42
CA TRP A 152 -4.65 -0.71 -4.87
C TRP A 152 -5.48 -0.04 -5.95
N ALA A 153 -4.82 0.52 -6.96
CA ALA A 153 -5.48 1.19 -8.07
C ALA A 153 -6.42 0.25 -8.82
N ALA A 154 -5.96 -0.98 -9.10
CA ALA A 154 -6.77 -2.01 -9.76
C ALA A 154 -8.01 -2.38 -8.93
N MET A 155 -7.84 -2.58 -7.61
CA MET A 155 -8.94 -2.92 -6.70
C MET A 155 -9.94 -1.78 -6.50
N ALA A 156 -9.44 -0.53 -6.45
CA ALA A 156 -10.26 0.65 -6.21
C ALA A 156 -10.90 1.24 -7.48
N GLY A 157 -10.52 0.74 -8.67
CA GLY A 157 -10.99 1.27 -9.95
C GLY A 157 -10.40 2.64 -10.29
N THR A 158 -9.13 2.87 -9.94
CA THR A 158 -8.41 4.13 -10.14
C THR A 158 -7.02 3.93 -10.72
N ILE A 159 -6.11 4.86 -10.51
CA ILE A 159 -4.72 4.84 -10.98
C ILE A 159 -3.75 5.05 -9.82
N SER A 160 -2.53 4.50 -9.92
CA SER A 160 -1.50 4.61 -8.89
C SER A 160 -1.12 6.06 -8.52
N TYR A 161 -1.34 7.02 -9.42
CA TYR A 161 -1.20 8.45 -9.12
C TYR A 161 -2.11 8.91 -7.98
N GLU A 162 -3.40 8.53 -8.05
CA GLU A 162 -4.37 8.87 -7.02
C GLU A 162 -4.02 8.20 -5.69
N VAL A 163 -3.60 6.94 -5.75
CA VAL A 163 -3.20 6.18 -4.56
C VAL A 163 -2.06 6.87 -3.82
N VAL A 164 -0.96 7.20 -4.50
CA VAL A 164 0.21 7.81 -3.83
C VAL A 164 -0.06 9.24 -3.36
N CYS A 165 -0.97 9.97 -4.04
CA CYS A 165 -1.41 11.31 -3.62
C CYS A 165 -2.43 11.24 -2.48
N GLY A 166 -3.19 10.15 -2.38
CA GLY A 166 -4.28 9.98 -1.42
C GLY A 166 -3.81 9.83 0.04
N VAL A 167 -2.55 9.43 0.27
CA VAL A 167 -2.01 9.32 1.63
C VAL A 167 -1.97 10.71 2.27
N GLY A 168 -2.83 10.92 3.27
CA GLY A 168 -3.11 12.23 3.87
C GLY A 168 -1.97 12.80 4.72
N PRO A 169 -2.08 14.10 5.11
CA PRO A 169 -1.08 14.76 5.96
C PRO A 169 -1.09 14.26 7.41
N ARG A 170 -2.09 13.49 7.82
CA ARG A 170 -2.13 12.84 9.13
C ARG A 170 -1.04 11.77 9.29
N MET A 171 -0.57 11.21 8.17
CA MET A 171 0.49 10.21 8.18
C MET A 171 1.87 10.86 8.24
N PRO A 172 2.66 10.61 9.30
CA PRO A 172 4.03 11.09 9.37
C PRO A 172 4.86 10.48 8.24
N ARG A 173 5.68 11.30 7.60
CA ARG A 173 6.59 10.87 6.55
C ARG A 173 8.00 10.74 7.09
N ILE A 174 8.52 9.51 7.02
CA ILE A 174 9.88 9.19 7.45
C ILE A 174 10.70 8.94 6.20
N VAL A 175 11.70 9.78 5.96
CA VAL A 175 12.64 9.61 4.85
C VAL A 175 13.72 8.65 5.29
N LEU A 176 13.79 7.50 4.63
CA LEU A 176 14.85 6.51 4.80
C LEU A 176 16.00 6.85 3.85
N ASN A 177 17.24 6.47 4.22
CA ASN A 177 18.44 6.63 3.39
C ASN A 177 18.64 8.07 2.88
N ARG A 178 18.42 9.06 3.74
CA ARG A 178 18.80 10.42 3.42
C ARG A 178 20.32 10.43 3.13
N PRO A 179 20.76 10.83 1.90
CA PRO A 179 22.15 11.15 1.74
C PRO A 179 22.47 12.28 2.71
N ASP A 180 23.62 12.20 3.39
CA ASP A 180 24.13 13.33 4.17
C ASP A 180 24.25 14.51 3.20
N VAL A 181 23.34 15.47 3.31
CA VAL A 181 23.47 16.75 2.60
C VAL A 181 24.55 17.51 3.37
N PRO A 182 25.75 17.72 2.78
CA PRO A 182 26.76 18.56 3.43
C PRO A 182 26.13 19.93 3.66
N GLY A 183 26.19 20.40 4.89
CA GLY A 183 25.55 21.55 5.49
C GLY A 183 25.14 22.69 4.55
N GLY A 184 23.85 23.05 4.62
CA GLY A 184 23.40 24.39 4.29
C GLY A 184 23.59 25.32 5.47
#